data_9e6c55ba20b622e727605ac08447de73
#
_entry.id   9e6c55ba20b622e727605ac08447de73
#
_cell.length_a   1.000
_cell.length_b   1.000
_cell.length_c   1.000
_cell.angle_alpha   90.00
_cell.angle_beta   90.00
_cell.angle_gamma   90.00
#
_symmetry.space_group_name_H-M   'P 1'
#
loop_
_entity.id
_entity.type
_entity.pdbx_description
1 polymer ?
#
loop_
_entity_poly.entity_id
_entity_poly.type
_entity_poly.pdbx_seq_one_letter_code
_entity_poly.pdbx_strand_id
1 'polypeptide(L)'
;MNKKTTTMLLLLSLLAMTAQAQKYDNGEEENVDRMPKINGTIRSKYEYQTEEGEGRFEVRTARVSVSGNVTKEVSYKAEIDLCDEGQIKMLDAYTRIKPWSTLQFTIGQERVPFTIDAHRSPHQQYFANRSFIAKQVGNVRDVGAEVGYTWNVGFPIVVNAGVFNGSGLTNQKDYWTKGVNYSAKAQFLFPNVNLVLSTQKIKPSDVAVNMYDAGVTFHYGGFIAEVEYLYKHYSHNAFHDVHAFDGFACYDIPVRTRLIKKVSPLVRYDFMSDHSDGSRYNATDDDLGELIINDYKRHRVTGGVTLSLSKPFISDIRINYEKYFYREGGIAKPSEKDKIVVEFMTRF
;
A
#
# COMPACT_ATOMS: atom_id res chain seq x y z
N MET A 1 -14.58 -36.46 1.23
CA MET A 1 -15.37 -35.38 1.83
C MET A 1 -15.42 -34.26 0.79
N ASN A 2 -16.60 -33.83 0.36
CA ASN A 2 -16.77 -32.93 -0.79
C ASN A 2 -16.33 -31.52 -0.40
N LYS A 3 -15.57 -30.80 -1.25
CA LYS A 3 -15.05 -29.42 -0.98
C LYS A 3 -16.14 -28.45 -0.46
N LYS A 4 -17.38 -28.61 -0.95
CA LYS A 4 -18.55 -27.82 -0.49
C LYS A 4 -18.91 -28.08 0.98
N THR A 5 -18.74 -29.31 1.46
CA THR A 5 -19.04 -29.69 2.86
C THR A 5 -18.00 -29.14 3.82
N THR A 6 -16.74 -29.05 3.40
CA THR A 6 -15.65 -28.50 4.23
C THR A 6 -15.79 -26.99 4.39
N THR A 7 -16.16 -26.27 3.34
CA THR A 7 -16.40 -24.81 3.39
C THR A 7 -17.62 -24.47 4.26
N MET A 8 -18.67 -25.29 4.19
CA MET A 8 -19.88 -25.09 4.99
C MET A 8 -19.64 -25.38 6.47
N LEU A 9 -18.79 -26.36 6.81
CA LEU A 9 -18.38 -26.67 8.18
C LEU A 9 -17.50 -25.56 8.78
N LEU A 10 -16.63 -24.95 8.00
CA LEU A 10 -15.82 -23.80 8.44
C LEU A 10 -16.70 -22.56 8.70
N LEU A 11 -17.67 -22.28 7.84
CA LEU A 11 -18.65 -21.20 8.05
C LEU A 11 -19.56 -21.44 9.26
N LEU A 12 -19.99 -22.68 9.49
CA LEU A 12 -20.78 -23.06 10.66
C LEU A 12 -19.98 -22.99 11.96
N SER A 13 -18.68 -23.31 11.95
CA SER A 13 -17.80 -23.16 13.11
C SER A 13 -17.53 -21.70 13.48
N LEU A 14 -17.40 -20.80 12.47
CA LEU A 14 -17.33 -19.36 12.70
C LEU A 14 -18.62 -18.80 13.28
N LEU A 15 -19.79 -19.23 12.78
CA LEU A 15 -21.11 -18.81 13.31
C LEU A 15 -21.34 -19.35 14.74
N ALA A 16 -20.85 -20.55 15.05
CA ALA A 16 -20.96 -21.09 16.41
C ALA A 16 -20.06 -20.35 17.43
N MET A 17 -18.91 -19.84 17.01
CA MET A 17 -18.04 -19.00 17.84
C MET A 17 -18.68 -17.63 18.14
N THR A 18 -19.40 -17.04 17.19
CA THR A 18 -20.14 -15.78 17.39
C THR A 18 -21.35 -15.97 18.32
N ALA A 19 -22.02 -17.13 18.28
CA ALA A 19 -23.14 -17.44 19.18
C ALA A 19 -22.70 -17.70 20.63
N GLN A 20 -21.48 -18.17 20.86
CA GLN A 20 -20.92 -18.29 22.23
C GLN A 20 -20.48 -16.93 22.80
N ALA A 21 -20.03 -16.00 21.97
CA ALA A 21 -19.67 -14.65 22.41
C ALA A 21 -20.88 -13.86 22.94
N GLN A 22 -22.07 -14.10 22.40
CA GLN A 22 -23.30 -13.48 22.88
C GLN A 22 -23.79 -13.93 24.27
N LYS A 23 -23.24 -15.02 24.79
CA LYS A 23 -23.65 -15.60 26.09
C LYS A 23 -22.91 -15.01 27.31
N TYR A 24 -21.99 -14.08 27.08
CA TYR A 24 -21.16 -13.44 28.13
C TYR A 24 -21.49 -11.95 28.34
N ASP A 25 -22.67 -11.52 27.96
CA ASP A 25 -23.12 -10.17 28.27
C ASP A 25 -23.76 -10.15 29.68
N ASN A 26 -22.92 -10.00 30.69
CA ASN A 26 -23.33 -9.71 32.06
C ASN A 26 -23.42 -8.20 32.27
N GLY A 27 -24.27 -7.48 31.50
CA GLY A 27 -24.84 -6.21 31.89
C GLY A 27 -23.95 -5.06 32.41
N GLU A 28 -22.64 -5.21 32.46
CA GLU A 28 -21.71 -4.12 32.72
C GLU A 28 -21.53 -3.35 31.40
N GLU A 29 -22.03 -2.13 31.34
CA GLU A 29 -21.72 -1.18 30.24
C GLU A 29 -20.22 -0.97 30.21
N GLU A 30 -19.54 -1.74 29.37
CA GLU A 30 -18.12 -1.61 29.11
C GLU A 30 -17.87 -0.22 28.52
N ASN A 31 -17.01 0.54 29.17
CA ASN A 31 -16.71 1.93 28.79
C ASN A 31 -15.95 1.97 27.47
N VAL A 32 -16.67 1.81 26.36
CA VAL A 32 -16.14 1.83 25.00
C VAL A 32 -16.22 3.27 24.45
N ASP A 33 -15.07 3.83 24.06
CA ASP A 33 -15.06 5.10 23.32
C ASP A 33 -15.68 4.89 21.93
N ARG A 34 -16.96 5.20 21.81
CA ARG A 34 -17.75 5.11 20.57
C ARG A 34 -17.68 6.39 19.73
N MET A 35 -16.97 7.42 20.20
CA MET A 35 -16.87 8.68 19.47
C MET A 35 -16.09 8.48 18.17
N PRO A 36 -16.67 8.83 17.00
CA PRO A 36 -15.97 8.73 15.73
C PRO A 36 -14.75 9.64 15.71
N LYS A 37 -13.62 9.10 15.26
CA LYS A 37 -12.37 9.84 15.05
C LYS A 37 -12.28 10.24 13.59
N ILE A 38 -12.16 11.54 13.34
CA ILE A 38 -12.00 12.09 12.00
C ILE A 38 -10.51 12.42 11.82
N ASN A 39 -9.94 11.98 10.71
CA ASN A 39 -8.58 12.34 10.31
C ASN A 39 -8.60 12.82 8.86
N GLY A 40 -7.75 13.77 8.55
CA GLY A 40 -7.57 14.27 7.20
C GLY A 40 -6.10 14.28 6.78
N THR A 41 -5.85 14.15 5.47
CA THR A 41 -4.51 14.30 4.88
C THR A 41 -4.63 15.02 3.55
N ILE A 42 -3.98 16.17 3.44
CA ILE A 42 -3.91 16.96 2.21
C ILE A 42 -2.46 16.92 1.72
N ARG A 43 -2.28 16.66 0.43
CA ARG A 43 -0.98 16.72 -0.26
C ARG A 43 -1.14 17.51 -1.54
N SER A 44 -0.38 18.58 -1.66
CA SER A 44 -0.31 19.39 -2.87
C SER A 44 1.14 19.51 -3.28
N LYS A 45 1.43 19.42 -4.56
CA LYS A 45 2.80 19.50 -5.07
C LYS A 45 2.90 20.36 -6.32
N TYR A 46 4.10 20.86 -6.52
CA TYR A 46 4.59 21.41 -7.77
C TYR A 46 5.66 20.48 -8.33
N GLU A 47 5.57 20.14 -9.61
CA GLU A 47 6.56 19.38 -10.35
C GLU A 47 7.07 20.22 -11.51
N TYR A 48 8.39 20.20 -11.70
CA TYR A 48 9.07 20.87 -12.81
C TYR A 48 9.98 19.87 -13.52
N GLN A 49 9.70 19.59 -14.80
CA GLN A 49 10.51 18.72 -15.65
C GLN A 49 11.70 19.53 -16.18
N THR A 50 12.90 19.09 -15.82
CA THR A 50 14.13 19.86 -16.07
C THR A 50 14.58 19.84 -17.52
N GLU A 51 14.25 18.80 -18.26
CA GLU A 51 14.61 18.67 -19.68
C GLU A 51 13.61 19.38 -20.62
N GLU A 52 12.31 19.24 -20.31
CA GLU A 52 11.24 19.86 -21.11
C GLU A 52 11.00 21.33 -20.78
N GLY A 53 11.42 21.78 -19.59
CA GLY A 53 11.15 23.13 -19.10
C GLY A 53 9.69 23.36 -18.70
N GLU A 54 8.93 22.32 -18.42
CA GLU A 54 7.52 22.37 -18.11
C GLU A 54 7.24 22.13 -16.62
N GLY A 55 6.24 22.83 -16.09
CA GLY A 55 5.85 22.67 -14.69
C GLY A 55 4.35 22.56 -14.51
N ARG A 56 3.93 21.90 -13.41
CA ARG A 56 2.52 21.77 -13.05
C ARG A 56 2.29 21.77 -11.55
N PHE A 57 1.15 22.30 -11.14
CA PHE A 57 0.60 22.10 -9.81
C PHE A 57 -0.35 20.91 -9.81
N GLU A 58 -0.34 20.15 -8.72
CA GLU A 58 -1.23 19.01 -8.53
C GLU A 58 -1.70 18.94 -7.08
N VAL A 59 -3.02 18.78 -6.87
CA VAL A 59 -3.55 18.28 -5.60
C VAL A 59 -3.48 16.76 -5.66
N ARG A 60 -2.45 16.19 -5.04
CA ARG A 60 -2.17 14.76 -5.13
C ARG A 60 -3.14 13.91 -4.31
N THR A 61 -3.62 14.45 -3.18
CA THR A 61 -4.45 13.72 -2.23
C THR A 61 -5.22 14.71 -1.37
N ALA A 62 -6.50 14.47 -1.20
CA ALA A 62 -7.36 15.16 -0.24
C ALA A 62 -8.22 14.12 0.50
N ARG A 63 -7.62 13.38 1.45
CA ARG A 63 -8.27 12.27 2.15
C ARG A 63 -8.94 12.70 3.41
N VAL A 64 -10.11 12.13 3.64
CA VAL A 64 -10.83 12.18 4.91
C VAL A 64 -11.18 10.76 5.32
N SER A 65 -10.97 10.43 6.57
CA SER A 65 -11.36 9.14 7.14
C SER A 65 -12.13 9.32 8.42
N VAL A 66 -13.10 8.43 8.63
CA VAL A 66 -13.84 8.25 9.85
C VAL A 66 -13.59 6.85 10.37
N SER A 67 -13.24 6.72 11.63
CA SER A 67 -13.03 5.43 12.28
C SER A 67 -13.56 5.45 13.70
N GLY A 68 -13.95 4.30 14.23
CA GLY A 68 -14.46 4.20 15.58
C GLY A 68 -14.69 2.77 16.02
N ASN A 69 -15.16 2.61 17.26
CA ASN A 69 -15.53 1.34 17.82
C ASN A 69 -17.05 1.26 17.94
N VAL A 70 -17.63 0.11 17.60
CA VAL A 70 -19.02 -0.23 17.86
C VAL A 70 -19.11 -0.91 19.24
N THR A 71 -18.22 -1.89 19.45
CA THR A 71 -17.96 -2.55 20.73
C THR A 71 -16.46 -2.56 21.00
N LYS A 72 -16.02 -3.19 22.08
CA LYS A 72 -14.59 -3.38 22.39
C LYS A 72 -13.88 -4.21 21.32
N GLU A 73 -14.56 -5.19 20.76
CA GLU A 73 -14.04 -6.10 19.75
C GLU A 73 -14.28 -5.62 18.31
N VAL A 74 -15.34 -4.81 18.08
CA VAL A 74 -15.78 -4.42 16.73
C VAL A 74 -15.46 -2.97 16.46
N SER A 75 -14.68 -2.74 15.42
CA SER A 75 -14.32 -1.42 14.92
C SER A 75 -14.62 -1.28 13.43
N TYR A 76 -14.72 -0.05 12.97
CA TYR A 76 -14.97 0.29 11.58
C TYR A 76 -14.05 1.39 11.09
N LYS A 77 -13.85 1.46 9.78
CA LYS A 77 -13.19 2.58 9.10
C LYS A 77 -13.83 2.82 7.74
N ALA A 78 -14.02 4.09 7.42
CA ALA A 78 -14.29 4.57 6.07
C ALA A 78 -13.27 5.66 5.72
N GLU A 79 -12.69 5.61 4.53
CA GLU A 79 -11.74 6.60 4.01
C GLU A 79 -12.06 6.92 2.55
N ILE A 80 -12.15 8.20 2.24
CA ILE A 80 -12.40 8.70 0.90
C ILE A 80 -11.26 9.64 0.49
N ASP A 81 -10.81 9.56 -0.75
CA ASP A 81 -9.95 10.56 -1.37
C ASP A 81 -10.82 11.42 -2.27
N LEU A 82 -10.93 12.70 -1.93
CA LEU A 82 -11.72 13.68 -2.65
C LEU A 82 -11.00 14.20 -3.90
N CYS A 83 -9.69 13.91 -4.01
CA CYS A 83 -8.88 14.30 -5.15
C CYS A 83 -7.75 13.28 -5.35
N ASP A 84 -8.00 12.23 -6.13
CA ASP A 84 -6.99 11.31 -6.62
C ASP A 84 -6.97 11.42 -8.13
N GLU A 85 -6.01 12.21 -8.66
CA GLU A 85 -5.90 12.54 -10.09
C GLU A 85 -7.20 13.17 -10.65
N GLY A 86 -7.85 14.02 -9.86
CA GLY A 86 -9.11 14.69 -10.23
C GLY A 86 -10.38 13.86 -10.04
N GLN A 87 -10.29 12.65 -9.46
CA GLN A 87 -11.42 11.77 -9.20
C GLN A 87 -11.65 11.53 -7.71
N ILE A 88 -12.91 11.34 -7.35
CA ILE A 88 -13.29 10.93 -5.99
C ILE A 88 -13.24 9.40 -5.94
N LYS A 89 -12.50 8.86 -4.96
CA LYS A 89 -12.35 7.40 -4.78
C LYS A 89 -12.62 6.99 -3.34
N MET A 90 -13.51 6.01 -3.14
CA MET A 90 -13.62 5.30 -1.86
C MET A 90 -12.37 4.43 -1.70
N LEU A 91 -11.62 4.65 -0.63
CA LEU A 91 -10.36 3.95 -0.39
C LEU A 91 -10.54 2.78 0.57
N ASP A 92 -10.97 3.05 1.79
CA ASP A 92 -11.20 2.04 2.82
C ASP A 92 -12.69 2.07 3.22
N ALA A 93 -13.31 0.90 3.34
CA ALA A 93 -14.66 0.72 3.85
C ALA A 93 -14.75 -0.70 4.43
N TYR A 94 -14.43 -0.85 5.72
CA TYR A 94 -14.39 -2.16 6.34
C TYR A 94 -14.88 -2.18 7.77
N THR A 95 -15.29 -3.36 8.21
CA THR A 95 -15.49 -3.72 9.62
C THR A 95 -14.39 -4.69 10.05
N ARG A 96 -13.87 -4.48 11.26
CA ARG A 96 -12.83 -5.30 11.86
C ARG A 96 -13.31 -5.85 13.19
N ILE A 97 -13.15 -7.14 13.38
CA ILE A 97 -13.49 -7.87 14.60
C ILE A 97 -12.22 -8.38 15.24
N LYS A 98 -11.99 -8.08 16.51
CA LYS A 98 -10.85 -8.52 17.32
C LYS A 98 -11.34 -9.33 18.52
N PRO A 99 -11.59 -10.64 18.35
CA PRO A 99 -12.06 -11.47 19.46
C PRO A 99 -11.04 -11.53 20.59
N TRP A 100 -9.76 -11.44 20.26
CA TRP A 100 -8.63 -11.36 21.19
C TRP A 100 -7.64 -10.30 20.73
N SER A 101 -6.81 -9.82 21.62
CA SER A 101 -5.78 -8.81 21.31
C SER A 101 -4.81 -9.23 20.20
N THR A 102 -4.62 -10.54 20.01
CA THR A 102 -3.69 -11.12 19.04
C THR A 102 -4.33 -11.51 17.71
N LEU A 103 -5.66 -11.64 17.63
CA LEU A 103 -6.37 -12.10 16.44
C LEU A 103 -7.34 -11.04 15.94
N GLN A 104 -7.34 -10.80 14.64
CA GLN A 104 -8.29 -9.89 13.98
C GLN A 104 -8.82 -10.49 12.68
N PHE A 105 -10.07 -10.19 12.40
CA PHE A 105 -10.74 -10.46 11.13
C PHE A 105 -11.20 -9.13 10.56
N THR A 106 -10.90 -8.89 9.29
CA THR A 106 -11.39 -7.70 8.57
C THR A 106 -12.20 -8.15 7.38
N ILE A 107 -13.32 -7.50 7.11
CA ILE A 107 -14.13 -7.71 5.91
C ILE A 107 -14.51 -6.35 5.33
N GLY A 108 -14.40 -6.22 4.02
CA GLY A 108 -14.69 -5.01 3.27
C GLY A 108 -13.56 -4.62 2.33
N GLN A 109 -13.48 -3.34 2.02
CA GLN A 109 -12.45 -2.76 1.19
C GLN A 109 -11.34 -2.17 2.05
N GLU A 110 -10.13 -2.71 1.90
CA GLU A 110 -8.94 -2.22 2.61
C GLU A 110 -7.66 -2.36 1.78
N ARG A 111 -6.53 -1.92 2.34
CA ARG A 111 -5.23 -2.19 1.74
C ARG A 111 -4.90 -3.66 1.85
N VAL A 112 -4.56 -4.28 0.71
CA VAL A 112 -4.09 -5.66 0.72
C VAL A 112 -2.74 -5.77 1.44
N PRO A 113 -2.49 -6.82 2.22
CA PRO A 113 -1.26 -7.00 2.98
C PRO A 113 -0.10 -7.42 2.06
N PHE A 114 0.48 -6.44 1.35
CA PHE A 114 1.55 -6.67 0.39
C PHE A 114 2.52 -5.47 0.36
N THR A 115 3.83 -5.71 0.23
CA THR A 115 4.95 -4.77 0.18
C THR A 115 5.09 -3.85 1.41
N ILE A 116 6.14 -3.03 1.44
CA ILE A 116 6.36 -2.02 2.47
C ILE A 116 5.84 -0.66 2.00
N ASP A 117 6.40 -0.11 0.90
CA ASP A 117 6.09 1.27 0.47
C ASP A 117 4.66 1.42 -0.03
N ALA A 118 4.10 0.43 -0.76
CA ALA A 118 2.70 0.49 -1.20
C ALA A 118 1.72 0.51 -0.01
N HIS A 119 2.09 -0.14 1.09
CA HIS A 119 1.26 -0.20 2.29
C HIS A 119 1.36 1.05 3.18
N ARG A 120 2.30 1.98 2.92
CA ARG A 120 2.41 3.25 3.67
C ARG A 120 1.26 4.20 3.37
N SER A 121 0.78 4.85 4.42
CA SER A 121 -0.13 5.98 4.27
C SER A 121 0.60 7.21 3.72
N PRO A 122 -0.08 8.15 3.06
CA PRO A 122 0.56 9.32 2.47
C PRO A 122 1.42 10.15 3.42
N HIS A 123 1.00 10.25 4.68
CA HIS A 123 1.76 10.96 5.73
C HIS A 123 2.97 10.19 6.27
N GLN A 124 3.09 8.90 5.95
CA GLN A 124 4.23 8.05 6.35
C GLN A 124 5.27 7.90 5.24
N GLN A 125 5.04 8.49 4.09
CA GLN A 125 6.00 8.45 2.98
C GLN A 125 7.18 9.36 3.26
N TYR A 126 8.37 8.89 2.94
CA TYR A 126 9.60 9.67 3.05
C TYR A 126 9.78 10.62 1.88
N PHE A 127 9.45 10.19 0.68
CA PHE A 127 9.57 10.93 -0.57
C PHE A 127 8.23 11.46 -1.07
N ALA A 128 8.25 12.50 -1.89
CA ALA A 128 7.06 13.05 -2.52
C ALA A 128 6.40 12.03 -3.46
N ASN A 129 7.17 11.25 -4.19
CA ASN A 129 6.69 10.17 -5.04
C ASN A 129 7.05 8.79 -4.47
N ARG A 130 6.20 7.81 -4.70
CA ARG A 130 6.42 6.41 -4.29
C ARG A 130 7.53 5.75 -5.09
N SER A 131 8.05 4.64 -4.56
CA SER A 131 8.95 3.72 -5.28
C SER A 131 8.27 3.13 -6.53
N PHE A 132 9.07 2.56 -7.43
CA PHE A 132 8.52 1.81 -8.57
C PHE A 132 7.73 0.59 -8.09
N ILE A 133 8.22 -0.12 -7.09
CA ILE A 133 7.52 -1.26 -6.47
C ILE A 133 6.11 -0.83 -6.08
N ALA A 134 5.95 0.25 -5.32
CA ALA A 134 4.66 0.69 -4.82
C ALA A 134 3.67 1.15 -5.89
N LYS A 135 4.16 1.59 -7.07
CA LYS A 135 3.30 2.00 -8.18
C LYS A 135 2.86 0.84 -9.07
N GLN A 136 3.62 -0.24 -9.10
CA GLN A 136 3.55 -1.26 -10.14
C GLN A 136 3.18 -2.66 -9.63
N VAL A 137 2.82 -2.79 -8.36
CA VAL A 137 2.57 -4.09 -7.73
C VAL A 137 1.13 -4.59 -7.81
N GLY A 138 0.31 -4.02 -8.67
CA GLY A 138 -1.09 -4.42 -8.79
C GLY A 138 -2.01 -3.68 -7.82
N ASN A 139 -3.05 -4.34 -7.34
CA ASN A 139 -4.05 -3.69 -6.50
C ASN A 139 -3.53 -3.40 -5.10
N VAL A 140 -3.32 -2.11 -4.79
CA VAL A 140 -2.95 -1.67 -3.43
C VAL A 140 -4.13 -1.79 -2.46
N ARG A 141 -5.36 -1.70 -2.97
CA ARG A 141 -6.62 -1.89 -2.23
C ARG A 141 -7.56 -2.77 -3.01
N ASP A 142 -8.32 -3.59 -2.29
CA ASP A 142 -9.31 -4.48 -2.87
C ASP A 142 -10.40 -4.80 -1.84
N VAL A 143 -11.47 -5.40 -2.30
CA VAL A 143 -12.57 -5.90 -1.47
C VAL A 143 -12.33 -7.37 -1.17
N GLY A 144 -12.39 -7.71 0.12
CA GLY A 144 -12.14 -9.08 0.53
C GLY A 144 -12.30 -9.32 2.02
N ALA A 145 -11.68 -10.39 2.47
CA ALA A 145 -11.60 -10.75 3.87
C ALA A 145 -10.15 -11.08 4.24
N GLU A 146 -9.71 -10.53 5.36
CA GLU A 146 -8.36 -10.67 5.91
C GLU A 146 -8.39 -11.21 7.34
N VAL A 147 -7.41 -12.04 7.67
CA VAL A 147 -7.09 -12.49 9.02
C VAL A 147 -5.72 -11.96 9.39
N GLY A 148 -5.62 -11.31 10.52
CA GLY A 148 -4.36 -10.88 11.11
C GLY A 148 -4.11 -11.59 12.43
N TYR A 149 -2.87 -12.04 12.65
CA TYR A 149 -2.46 -12.64 13.90
C TYR A 149 -1.10 -12.11 14.35
N THR A 150 -0.97 -11.89 15.66
CA THR A 150 0.28 -11.41 16.28
C THR A 150 0.78 -12.44 17.30
N TRP A 151 1.98 -12.97 17.06
CA TRP A 151 2.71 -13.78 18.04
C TRP A 151 3.75 -12.91 18.77
N ASN A 152 4.01 -13.24 20.02
CA ASN A 152 5.12 -12.67 20.75
C ASN A 152 6.04 -13.81 21.26
N VAL A 153 7.17 -13.98 20.59
CA VAL A 153 8.16 -15.02 20.89
C VAL A 153 9.48 -14.41 21.39
N GLY A 154 9.40 -13.34 22.15
CA GLY A 154 10.52 -12.48 22.54
C GLY A 154 10.61 -11.21 21.69
N PHE A 155 10.00 -11.22 20.51
CA PHE A 155 9.70 -10.06 19.65
C PHE A 155 8.37 -10.32 18.93
N PRO A 156 7.63 -9.28 18.53
CA PRO A 156 6.37 -9.44 17.82
C PRO A 156 6.58 -9.96 16.39
N ILE A 157 5.79 -10.97 16.00
CA ILE A 157 5.63 -11.44 14.63
C ILE A 157 4.17 -11.17 14.24
N VAL A 158 3.96 -10.32 13.22
CA VAL A 158 2.63 -9.97 12.73
C VAL A 158 2.42 -10.61 11.37
N VAL A 159 1.38 -11.44 11.24
CA VAL A 159 1.01 -12.07 9.98
C VAL A 159 -0.39 -11.64 9.60
N ASN A 160 -0.54 -11.16 8.38
CA ASN A 160 -1.80 -10.82 7.74
C ASN A 160 -1.95 -11.66 6.48
N ALA A 161 -3.10 -12.27 6.28
CA ALA A 161 -3.40 -13.02 5.07
C ALA A 161 -4.88 -12.87 4.70
N GLY A 162 -5.18 -12.70 3.42
CA GLY A 162 -6.54 -12.49 2.96
C GLY A 162 -6.82 -13.00 1.57
N VAL A 163 -8.10 -13.10 1.27
CA VAL A 163 -8.64 -13.39 -0.05
C VAL A 163 -9.44 -12.20 -0.54
N PHE A 164 -9.26 -11.86 -1.81
CA PHE A 164 -9.76 -10.63 -2.39
C PHE A 164 -10.41 -10.89 -3.75
N ASN A 165 -11.24 -9.95 -4.20
CA ASN A 165 -11.87 -10.05 -5.51
C ASN A 165 -10.86 -9.95 -6.66
N GLY A 166 -9.82 -9.12 -6.53
CA GLY A 166 -8.91 -8.76 -7.63
C GLY A 166 -9.43 -7.62 -8.51
N SER A 167 -10.57 -7.04 -8.16
CA SER A 167 -11.19 -5.92 -8.90
C SER A 167 -10.57 -4.56 -8.58
N GLY A 168 -9.77 -4.48 -7.51
CA GLY A 168 -9.29 -3.19 -7.00
C GLY A 168 -10.45 -2.34 -6.47
N LEU A 169 -10.45 -1.05 -6.81
CA LEU A 169 -11.43 -0.07 -6.33
C LEU A 169 -12.68 0.05 -7.23
N THR A 170 -12.73 -0.65 -8.36
CA THR A 170 -13.75 -0.49 -9.39
C THR A 170 -14.53 -1.77 -9.66
N ASN A 171 -15.68 -1.65 -10.33
CA ASN A 171 -16.48 -2.77 -10.86
C ASN A 171 -16.90 -3.84 -9.82
N GLN A 172 -17.05 -3.46 -8.55
CA GLN A 172 -17.33 -4.42 -7.48
C GLN A 172 -18.68 -5.15 -7.67
N LYS A 173 -19.69 -4.45 -8.19
CA LYS A 173 -21.06 -4.98 -8.31
C LYS A 173 -21.17 -6.15 -9.28
N ASP A 174 -20.53 -6.02 -10.43
CA ASP A 174 -20.66 -6.98 -11.53
C ASP A 174 -19.37 -7.79 -11.76
N TYR A 175 -18.43 -7.70 -10.82
CA TYR A 175 -17.16 -8.42 -10.89
C TYR A 175 -17.28 -9.82 -10.29
N TRP A 176 -17.48 -10.80 -11.15
CA TRP A 176 -17.52 -12.21 -10.78
C TRP A 176 -16.22 -12.90 -11.22
N THR A 177 -15.49 -13.48 -10.30
CA THR A 177 -14.22 -14.16 -10.58
C THR A 177 -14.31 -15.66 -10.25
N LYS A 178 -13.72 -16.50 -11.12
CA LYS A 178 -13.51 -17.91 -10.84
C LYS A 178 -12.18 -18.19 -10.16
N GLY A 179 -11.27 -17.22 -10.20
CA GLY A 179 -9.94 -17.31 -9.60
C GLY A 179 -9.95 -16.82 -8.16
N VAL A 180 -9.06 -17.38 -7.35
CA VAL A 180 -8.79 -16.86 -6.01
C VAL A 180 -7.62 -15.89 -6.11
N ASN A 181 -7.84 -14.61 -5.79
CA ASN A 181 -6.79 -13.64 -5.54
C ASN A 181 -6.50 -13.64 -4.05
N TYR A 182 -5.24 -13.63 -3.68
CA TYR A 182 -4.83 -13.65 -2.28
C TYR A 182 -3.63 -12.75 -2.05
N SER A 183 -3.48 -12.33 -0.83
CA SER A 183 -2.29 -11.63 -0.37
C SER A 183 -1.94 -12.07 1.05
N ALA A 184 -0.65 -12.16 1.34
CA ALA A 184 -0.16 -12.45 2.69
C ALA A 184 1.11 -11.67 2.97
N LYS A 185 1.27 -11.23 4.23
CA LYS A 185 2.41 -10.45 4.69
C LYS A 185 2.79 -10.87 6.11
N ALA A 186 4.07 -11.16 6.32
CA ALA A 186 4.65 -11.42 7.62
C ALA A 186 5.66 -10.32 7.96
N GLN A 187 5.60 -9.81 9.20
CA GLN A 187 6.51 -8.80 9.72
C GLN A 187 7.16 -9.31 10.99
N PHE A 188 8.48 -9.23 11.07
CA PHE A 188 9.29 -9.61 12.21
C PHE A 188 9.87 -8.35 12.82
N LEU A 189 9.31 -7.93 13.97
CA LEU A 189 9.57 -6.62 14.58
C LEU A 189 10.65 -6.73 15.65
N PHE A 190 11.92 -6.62 15.25
CA PHE A 190 13.05 -6.49 16.17
C PHE A 190 13.22 -5.02 16.63
N PRO A 191 13.95 -4.73 17.71
CA PRO A 191 14.04 -3.37 18.25
C PRO A 191 14.45 -2.29 17.25
N ASN A 192 15.39 -2.60 16.33
CA ASN A 192 15.90 -1.65 15.35
C ASN A 192 15.68 -2.11 13.90
N VAL A 193 15.13 -3.30 13.69
CA VAL A 193 14.98 -3.92 12.38
C VAL A 193 13.56 -4.45 12.22
N ASN A 194 12.91 -4.10 11.14
CA ASN A 194 11.68 -4.74 10.71
C ASN A 194 11.96 -5.51 9.41
N LEU A 195 11.88 -6.84 9.47
CA LEU A 195 11.92 -7.70 8.30
C LEU A 195 10.50 -7.97 7.82
N VAL A 196 10.26 -7.80 6.54
CA VAL A 196 8.96 -8.02 5.90
C VAL A 196 9.10 -9.03 4.78
N LEU A 197 8.22 -10.02 4.77
CA LEU A 197 8.04 -10.97 3.67
C LEU A 197 6.59 -10.93 3.23
N SER A 198 6.33 -10.83 1.94
CA SER A 198 4.96 -10.78 1.45
C SER A 198 4.78 -11.47 0.11
N THR A 199 3.55 -11.88 -0.19
CA THR A 199 3.17 -12.47 -1.46
C THR A 199 1.78 -12.01 -1.87
N GLN A 200 1.56 -11.84 -3.17
CA GLN A 200 0.27 -11.52 -3.73
C GLN A 200 0.07 -12.27 -5.06
N LYS A 201 -1.13 -12.78 -5.26
CA LYS A 201 -1.59 -13.29 -6.55
C LYS A 201 -2.80 -12.50 -7.01
N ILE A 202 -2.72 -11.96 -8.21
CA ILE A 202 -3.83 -11.28 -8.90
C ILE A 202 -4.01 -11.86 -10.30
N LYS A 203 -5.21 -11.71 -10.84
CA LYS A 203 -5.50 -12.04 -12.24
C LYS A 203 -6.30 -10.89 -12.86
N PRO A 204 -5.62 -9.83 -13.33
CA PRO A 204 -6.30 -8.63 -13.85
C PRO A 204 -7.11 -8.91 -15.14
N SER A 205 -6.69 -9.85 -15.98
CA SER A 205 -7.40 -10.29 -17.18
C SER A 205 -7.21 -11.79 -17.38
N ASP A 206 -6.46 -12.20 -18.40
CA ASP A 206 -6.25 -13.60 -18.74
C ASP A 206 -5.01 -14.20 -18.07
N VAL A 207 -4.05 -13.38 -17.73
CA VAL A 207 -2.76 -13.79 -17.15
C VAL A 207 -2.76 -13.58 -15.64
N ALA A 208 -2.51 -14.65 -14.88
CA ALA A 208 -2.30 -14.52 -13.44
C ALA A 208 -0.87 -14.06 -13.17
N VAL A 209 -0.74 -13.13 -12.22
CA VAL A 209 0.54 -12.57 -11.77
C VAL A 209 0.77 -13.01 -10.34
N ASN A 210 1.84 -13.76 -10.11
CA ASN A 210 2.30 -14.13 -8.78
C ASN A 210 3.46 -13.21 -8.40
N MET A 211 3.38 -12.59 -7.23
CA MET A 211 4.35 -11.63 -6.75
C MET A 211 4.88 -12.05 -5.38
N TYR A 212 6.17 -11.90 -5.19
CA TYR A 212 6.88 -12.19 -3.95
C TYR A 212 7.74 -10.98 -3.60
N ASP A 213 7.70 -10.58 -2.37
CA ASP A 213 8.36 -9.38 -1.90
C ASP A 213 9.07 -9.64 -0.58
N ALA A 214 10.24 -9.06 -0.44
CA ALA A 214 11.03 -9.11 0.77
C ALA A 214 11.68 -7.75 1.02
N GLY A 215 11.59 -7.26 2.25
CA GLY A 215 12.20 -5.99 2.59
C GLY A 215 12.63 -5.90 4.04
N VAL A 216 13.54 -4.97 4.30
CA VAL A 216 14.10 -4.70 5.61
C VAL A 216 14.10 -3.19 5.84
N THR A 217 13.57 -2.77 6.99
CA THR A 217 13.70 -1.40 7.46
C THR A 217 14.58 -1.38 8.71
N PHE A 218 15.56 -0.51 8.74
CA PHE A 218 16.48 -0.31 9.85
C PHE A 218 16.31 1.10 10.43
N HIS A 219 16.22 1.21 11.77
CA HIS A 219 16.12 2.47 12.49
C HIS A 219 17.15 2.49 13.63
N TYR A 220 18.04 3.47 13.64
CA TYR A 220 18.97 3.68 14.75
C TYR A 220 19.23 5.16 14.98
N GLY A 221 18.82 5.67 16.13
CA GLY A 221 18.87 7.11 16.40
C GLY A 221 18.07 7.91 15.38
N GLY A 222 18.73 8.84 14.67
CA GLY A 222 18.14 9.59 13.56
C GLY A 222 18.27 8.90 12.20
N PHE A 223 19.02 7.79 12.10
CA PHE A 223 19.27 7.11 10.83
C PHE A 223 18.15 6.11 10.52
N ILE A 224 17.66 6.16 9.29
CA ILE A 224 16.64 5.26 8.75
C ILE A 224 17.15 4.76 7.40
N ALA A 225 17.13 3.46 7.21
CA ALA A 225 17.41 2.84 5.92
C ALA A 225 16.38 1.77 5.63
N GLU A 226 16.03 1.59 4.37
CA GLU A 226 15.12 0.56 3.91
C GLU A 226 15.57 0.02 2.57
N VAL A 227 15.41 -1.27 2.40
CA VAL A 227 15.55 -1.96 1.12
C VAL A 227 14.36 -2.87 0.92
N GLU A 228 13.89 -2.94 -0.31
CA GLU A 228 12.75 -3.75 -0.72
C GLU A 228 13.04 -4.37 -2.08
N TYR A 229 12.73 -5.63 -2.25
CA TYR A 229 12.91 -6.38 -3.49
C TYR A 229 11.64 -7.11 -3.84
N LEU A 230 11.19 -6.95 -5.09
CA LEU A 230 10.00 -7.59 -5.66
C LEU A 230 10.40 -8.50 -6.82
N TYR A 231 9.86 -9.71 -6.81
CA TYR A 231 9.85 -10.65 -7.92
C TYR A 231 8.43 -10.88 -8.41
N LYS A 232 8.20 -10.77 -9.75
CA LYS A 232 6.90 -11.07 -10.38
C LYS A 232 7.08 -12.18 -11.40
N HIS A 233 6.17 -13.15 -11.35
CA HIS A 233 6.09 -14.24 -12.29
C HIS A 233 4.69 -14.29 -12.92
N TYR A 234 4.65 -14.42 -14.24
CA TYR A 234 3.39 -14.50 -15.00
C TYR A 234 3.04 -15.96 -15.31
N SER A 235 1.75 -16.33 -15.15
CA SER A 235 1.31 -17.66 -15.48
C SER A 235 1.56 -18.00 -16.94
N HIS A 236 1.89 -19.27 -17.21
CA HIS A 236 2.18 -19.79 -18.55
C HIS A 236 3.41 -19.13 -19.22
N ASN A 237 4.29 -18.48 -18.45
CA ASN A 237 5.43 -17.72 -18.97
C ASN A 237 5.01 -16.70 -20.06
N ALA A 238 3.82 -16.09 -19.87
CA ALA A 238 3.23 -15.15 -20.82
C ALA A 238 4.11 -13.93 -21.07
N PHE A 239 4.87 -13.51 -20.04
CA PHE A 239 5.87 -12.45 -20.09
C PHE A 239 7.13 -12.89 -19.35
N HIS A 240 8.22 -12.18 -19.55
CA HIS A 240 9.45 -12.39 -18.77
C HIS A 240 9.24 -12.10 -17.29
N ASP A 241 9.96 -12.81 -16.45
CA ASP A 241 9.99 -12.54 -15.03
C ASP A 241 10.51 -11.13 -14.75
N VAL A 242 9.95 -10.49 -13.72
CA VAL A 242 10.26 -9.10 -13.36
C VAL A 242 11.02 -9.06 -12.06
N HIS A 243 12.07 -8.27 -12.04
CA HIS A 243 12.83 -7.93 -10.85
C HIS A 243 12.72 -6.43 -10.58
N ALA A 244 12.36 -6.06 -9.36
CA ALA A 244 12.34 -4.68 -8.94
C ALA A 244 13.08 -4.52 -7.61
N PHE A 245 13.69 -3.37 -7.42
CA PHE A 245 14.43 -3.01 -6.21
C PHE A 245 14.16 -1.57 -5.84
N ASP A 246 13.97 -1.33 -4.55
CA ASP A 246 13.95 0.00 -3.94
C ASP A 246 14.89 0.01 -2.74
N GLY A 247 15.72 1.04 -2.63
CA GLY A 247 16.57 1.21 -1.48
C GLY A 247 16.76 2.68 -1.15
N PHE A 248 16.55 3.06 0.10
CA PHE A 248 16.77 4.44 0.53
C PHE A 248 17.46 4.55 1.88
N ALA A 249 18.07 5.71 2.10
CA ALA A 249 18.57 6.15 3.39
C ALA A 249 18.09 7.58 3.69
N CYS A 250 17.83 7.82 4.96
CA CYS A 250 17.38 9.11 5.49
C CYS A 250 18.04 9.35 6.85
N TYR A 251 18.34 10.61 7.18
CA TYR A 251 18.86 10.97 8.50
C TYR A 251 18.06 12.13 9.09
N ASP A 252 17.40 11.88 10.20
CA ASP A 252 16.58 12.85 10.92
C ASP A 252 17.44 13.74 11.82
N ILE A 253 17.57 15.02 11.48
CA ILE A 253 18.30 16.03 12.22
C ILE A 253 17.29 16.92 12.96
N PRO A 254 17.17 16.81 14.29
CA PRO A 254 16.33 17.71 15.05
C PRO A 254 16.89 19.13 15.01
N VAL A 255 16.03 20.12 14.75
CA VAL A 255 16.41 21.54 14.77
C VAL A 255 15.51 22.32 15.73
N ARG A 256 16.06 23.39 16.37
CA ARG A 256 15.34 24.19 17.36
C ARG A 256 14.95 25.54 16.78
N THR A 257 14.09 25.52 15.74
CA THR A 257 13.53 26.77 15.22
C THR A 257 12.04 26.89 15.57
N ARG A 258 11.49 28.09 15.39
CA ARG A 258 10.06 28.33 15.64
C ARG A 258 9.15 27.48 14.74
N LEU A 259 9.51 27.31 13.48
CA LEU A 259 8.66 26.69 12.46
C LEU A 259 9.10 25.26 12.14
N ILE A 260 10.40 25.04 11.90
CA ILE A 260 10.94 23.74 11.50
C ILE A 260 11.47 23.02 12.73
N LYS A 261 11.07 21.78 12.93
CA LYS A 261 11.51 20.95 14.07
C LYS A 261 12.49 19.86 13.65
N LYS A 262 12.50 19.51 12.39
CA LYS A 262 13.35 18.44 11.86
C LYS A 262 13.68 18.71 10.39
N VAL A 263 14.93 18.43 10.04
CA VAL A 263 15.41 18.41 8.64
C VAL A 263 15.93 17.02 8.36
N SER A 264 15.44 16.40 7.30
CA SER A 264 15.77 15.02 6.96
C SER A 264 16.30 14.93 5.52
N PRO A 265 17.64 15.03 5.31
CA PRO A 265 18.24 14.68 4.03
C PRO A 265 17.98 13.19 3.72
N LEU A 266 17.73 12.87 2.45
CA LEU A 266 17.37 11.53 2.02
C LEU A 266 17.81 11.27 0.58
N VAL A 267 18.08 9.99 0.30
CA VAL A 267 18.44 9.49 -1.02
C VAL A 267 17.78 8.14 -1.25
N ARG A 268 17.33 7.89 -2.49
CA ARG A 268 16.73 6.62 -2.92
C ARG A 268 17.24 6.21 -4.29
N TYR A 269 17.40 4.92 -4.48
CA TYR A 269 17.59 4.28 -5.76
C TYR A 269 16.46 3.29 -6.00
N ASP A 270 15.81 3.40 -7.16
CA ASP A 270 14.78 2.49 -7.63
C ASP A 270 15.24 1.81 -8.95
N PHE A 271 14.89 0.55 -9.09
CA PHE A 271 15.07 -0.22 -10.32
C PHE A 271 13.83 -1.06 -10.59
N MET A 272 13.47 -1.19 -11.86
CA MET A 272 12.47 -2.15 -12.31
C MET A 272 12.82 -2.63 -13.73
N SER A 273 12.82 -3.96 -13.94
CA SER A 273 12.96 -4.56 -15.25
C SER A 273 11.69 -4.36 -16.11
N ASP A 274 11.75 -4.74 -17.38
CA ASP A 274 10.56 -4.72 -18.27
C ASP A 274 9.45 -5.55 -17.67
N HIS A 275 8.21 -5.00 -17.67
CA HIS A 275 7.06 -5.70 -17.10
C HIS A 275 5.73 -5.33 -17.74
N SER A 276 4.74 -6.19 -17.55
CA SER A 276 3.34 -5.96 -17.85
C SER A 276 2.51 -5.92 -16.56
N ASP A 277 1.33 -5.34 -16.62
CA ASP A 277 0.32 -5.44 -15.58
C ASP A 277 -0.48 -6.76 -15.63
N GLY A 278 -0.21 -7.61 -16.62
CA GLY A 278 -0.90 -8.89 -16.86
C GLY A 278 -2.18 -8.76 -17.71
N SER A 279 -2.49 -7.57 -18.21
CA SER A 279 -3.62 -7.35 -19.11
C SER A 279 -3.29 -7.72 -20.55
N ARG A 280 -4.29 -8.16 -21.31
CA ARG A 280 -4.19 -8.26 -22.76
C ARG A 280 -4.54 -6.94 -23.41
N TYR A 281 -3.80 -6.58 -24.45
CA TYR A 281 -4.22 -5.55 -25.37
C TYR A 281 -5.07 -6.17 -26.48
N ASN A 282 -6.33 -5.82 -26.58
CA ASN A 282 -7.14 -6.03 -27.75
C ASN A 282 -6.87 -4.88 -28.72
N ALA A 283 -5.83 -5.05 -29.54
CA ALA A 283 -5.56 -4.14 -30.63
C ALA A 283 -6.32 -4.66 -31.83
N THR A 284 -7.45 -4.46 -32.20
CA THR A 284 -8.27 -4.89 -33.36
C THR A 284 -8.63 -6.39 -33.43
N ASP A 285 -9.77 -6.71 -34.04
CA ASP A 285 -10.38 -8.03 -34.14
C ASP A 285 -9.53 -9.10 -34.86
N ASP A 286 -8.45 -8.73 -35.51
CA ASP A 286 -7.57 -9.65 -36.26
C ASP A 286 -6.33 -10.12 -35.50
N ASP A 287 -5.95 -9.41 -34.44
CA ASP A 287 -4.84 -9.85 -33.62
C ASP A 287 -5.32 -10.73 -32.46
N LEU A 288 -5.11 -12.01 -32.59
CA LEU A 288 -5.37 -13.04 -31.56
C LEU A 288 -4.52 -12.82 -30.30
N GLY A 289 -4.59 -11.61 -29.77
CA GLY A 289 -4.14 -11.25 -28.45
C GLY A 289 -2.68 -11.52 -28.19
N GLU A 290 -1.80 -10.89 -28.95
CA GLU A 290 -0.39 -10.81 -28.57
C GLU A 290 -0.25 -10.11 -27.22
N LEU A 291 0.46 -10.76 -26.29
CA LEU A 291 0.74 -10.20 -24.98
C LEU A 291 1.95 -9.27 -25.11
N ILE A 292 1.80 -8.03 -24.71
CA ILE A 292 2.85 -7.02 -24.84
C ILE A 292 3.32 -6.51 -23.48
N ILE A 293 4.61 -6.12 -23.45
CA ILE A 293 5.18 -5.38 -22.34
C ILE A 293 4.68 -3.94 -22.44
N ASN A 294 4.01 -3.46 -21.40
CA ASN A 294 3.47 -2.11 -21.34
C ASN A 294 4.31 -1.14 -20.49
N ASP A 295 5.41 -1.62 -19.91
CA ASP A 295 6.30 -0.83 -19.07
C ASP A 295 7.78 -1.29 -19.20
N TYR A 296 8.65 -0.37 -19.57
CA TYR A 296 10.05 -0.66 -19.91
C TYR A 296 10.96 -0.61 -18.69
N LYS A 297 12.11 -1.32 -18.80
CA LYS A 297 13.19 -1.28 -17.81
C LYS A 297 13.65 0.16 -17.57
N ARG A 298 13.74 0.53 -16.31
CA ARG A 298 14.18 1.84 -15.88
C ARG A 298 14.82 1.84 -14.50
N HIS A 299 15.59 2.87 -14.26
CA HIS A 299 16.18 3.20 -12.97
C HIS A 299 15.78 4.62 -12.59
N ARG A 300 15.77 4.91 -11.31
CA ARG A 300 15.61 6.26 -10.80
C ARG A 300 16.53 6.47 -9.61
N VAL A 301 17.20 7.62 -9.58
CA VAL A 301 17.88 8.14 -8.41
C VAL A 301 17.10 9.35 -7.91
N THR A 302 16.74 9.36 -6.64
CA THR A 302 16.05 10.49 -6.00
C THR A 302 16.90 11.00 -4.85
N GLY A 303 17.23 12.28 -4.86
CA GLY A 303 17.86 12.97 -3.74
C GLY A 303 16.98 14.12 -3.25
N GLY A 304 17.06 14.45 -1.96
CA GLY A 304 16.26 15.55 -1.46
C GLY A 304 16.32 15.76 0.03
N VAL A 305 15.40 16.59 0.51
CA VAL A 305 15.25 16.94 1.91
C VAL A 305 13.77 17.06 2.30
N THR A 306 13.45 16.58 3.49
CA THR A 306 12.14 16.81 4.11
C THR A 306 12.30 17.76 5.29
N LEU A 307 11.47 18.81 5.32
CA LEU A 307 11.37 19.79 6.40
C LEU A 307 10.08 19.48 7.18
N SER A 308 10.20 18.96 8.39
CA SER A 308 9.04 18.71 9.25
C SER A 308 8.72 19.90 10.12
N LEU A 309 7.49 20.37 10.04
CA LEU A 309 7.01 21.56 10.76
C LEU A 309 6.60 21.21 12.18
N SER A 310 6.33 22.24 12.97
CA SER A 310 5.94 22.07 14.37
C SER A 310 4.50 21.57 14.51
N LYS A 311 4.27 20.80 15.59
CA LYS A 311 2.92 20.45 16.06
C LYS A 311 2.00 21.70 16.17
N PRO A 312 0.64 21.60 16.13
CA PRO A 312 -0.08 20.36 16.46
C PRO A 312 -0.30 19.39 15.30
N PHE A 313 -0.16 19.83 14.05
CA PHE A 313 -0.43 18.99 12.89
C PHE A 313 0.86 18.37 12.37
N ILE A 314 0.77 17.15 11.81
CA ILE A 314 1.88 16.58 11.06
C ILE A 314 1.91 17.30 9.72
N SER A 315 2.95 18.10 9.49
CA SER A 315 3.12 18.85 8.25
C SER A 315 4.56 18.77 7.80
N ASP A 316 4.75 18.37 6.55
CA ASP A 316 6.05 18.24 5.91
C ASP A 316 6.10 19.03 4.60
N ILE A 317 7.27 19.61 4.33
CA ILE A 317 7.64 20.11 3.01
C ILE A 317 8.71 19.16 2.49
N ARG A 318 8.44 18.47 1.38
CA ARG A 318 9.36 17.54 0.74
C ARG A 318 9.88 18.15 -0.54
N ILE A 319 11.19 18.27 -0.67
CA ILE A 319 11.87 18.79 -1.86
C ILE A 319 12.73 17.66 -2.38
N ASN A 320 12.40 17.14 -3.56
CA ASN A 320 13.08 16.03 -4.19
C ASN A 320 13.51 16.39 -5.62
N TYR A 321 14.66 15.90 -6.02
CA TYR A 321 15.08 15.80 -7.41
C TYR A 321 15.07 14.34 -7.82
N GLU A 322 14.38 14.02 -8.92
CA GLU A 322 14.27 12.67 -9.49
C GLU A 322 14.97 12.64 -10.83
N LYS A 323 15.99 11.80 -10.96
CA LYS A 323 16.70 11.50 -12.22
C LYS A 323 16.33 10.11 -12.70
N TYR A 324 15.84 10.02 -13.94
CA TYR A 324 15.41 8.78 -14.57
C TYR A 324 16.39 8.31 -15.63
N PHE A 325 16.55 7.00 -15.73
CA PHE A 325 17.37 6.35 -16.73
C PHE A 325 16.58 5.21 -17.35
N TYR A 326 16.33 5.29 -18.64
CA TYR A 326 15.65 4.25 -19.39
C TYR A 326 16.66 3.41 -20.17
N ARG A 327 16.29 2.16 -20.52
CA ARG A 327 17.05 1.40 -21.51
C ARG A 327 16.99 2.10 -22.87
N GLU A 328 17.93 1.79 -23.74
CA GLU A 328 17.90 2.28 -25.12
C GLU A 328 16.58 1.90 -25.81
N GLY A 329 15.92 2.87 -26.46
CA GLY A 329 14.60 2.72 -27.06
C GLY A 329 13.43 2.64 -26.08
N GLY A 330 13.67 2.77 -24.77
CA GLY A 330 12.59 2.84 -23.76
C GLY A 330 11.84 4.16 -23.83
N ILE A 331 10.51 4.09 -23.71
CA ILE A 331 9.63 5.26 -23.77
C ILE A 331 9.33 5.74 -22.34
N ALA A 332 9.75 6.96 -22.03
CA ALA A 332 9.43 7.60 -20.74
C ALA A 332 7.96 7.99 -20.67
N LYS A 333 7.28 7.62 -19.57
CA LYS A 333 5.94 8.15 -19.28
C LYS A 333 6.03 9.66 -19.00
N PRO A 334 5.02 10.47 -19.36
CA PRO A 334 5.05 11.91 -19.09
C PRO A 334 5.33 12.26 -17.62
N SER A 335 4.86 11.44 -16.68
CA SER A 335 5.08 11.62 -15.24
C SER A 335 6.40 11.06 -14.72
N GLU A 336 7.21 10.41 -15.55
CA GLU A 336 8.45 9.71 -15.17
C GLU A 336 9.65 10.24 -15.96
N LYS A 337 9.75 11.55 -16.07
CA LYS A 337 10.90 12.30 -16.60
C LYS A 337 11.65 12.99 -15.46
N ASP A 338 12.88 13.41 -15.74
CA ASP A 338 13.72 14.16 -14.80
C ASP A 338 13.01 15.39 -14.27
N LYS A 339 12.93 15.52 -12.94
CA LYS A 339 12.14 16.61 -12.36
C LYS A 339 12.53 16.98 -10.93
N ILE A 340 12.22 18.22 -10.61
CA ILE A 340 12.16 18.72 -9.24
C ILE A 340 10.72 18.61 -8.76
N VAL A 341 10.53 18.12 -7.54
CA VAL A 341 9.23 18.00 -6.89
C VAL A 341 9.28 18.74 -5.56
N VAL A 342 8.34 19.67 -5.36
CA VAL A 342 8.12 20.33 -4.07
C VAL A 342 6.72 19.98 -3.60
N GLU A 343 6.61 19.25 -2.50
CA GLU A 343 5.33 18.79 -1.95
C GLU A 343 5.08 19.38 -0.57
N PHE A 344 3.85 19.84 -0.35
CA PHE A 344 3.32 20.17 0.97
C PHE A 344 2.34 19.09 1.41
N MET A 345 2.60 18.48 2.55
CA MET A 345 1.74 17.49 3.17
C MET A 345 1.31 17.96 4.55
N THR A 346 0.03 17.86 4.85
CA THR A 346 -0.54 18.14 6.18
C THR A 346 -1.52 17.06 6.56
N ARG A 347 -1.43 16.57 7.80
CA ARG A 347 -2.37 15.66 8.44
C ARG A 347 -2.93 16.28 9.71
N PHE A 348 -4.23 16.17 9.92
CA PHE A 348 -4.99 16.64 11.07
C PHE A 348 -6.00 15.60 11.55
#